data_47f29f9f8cd68bed80146b743c329099
#
_entry.id   47f29f9f8cd68bed80146b743c329099
#
_cell.length_a   1.000
_cell.length_b   1.000
_cell.length_c   1.000
_cell.angle_alpha   90.00
_cell.angle_beta   90.00
_cell.angle_gamma   90.00
#
_symmetry.space_group_name_H-M   'P 1'
#
loop_
_entity.id
_entity.type
_entity.pdbx_description
1 polymer ?
#
loop_
_entity_poly.entity_id
_entity_poly.type
_entity_poly.pdbx_seq_one_letter_code
_entity_poly.pdbx_strand_id
1 'polypeptide(L)'
;QVIQEFIGIAPWDHRPLIEVLVPQVACRLGQPDGIIAFDPSSLPKRGTHSVGVKRQWCGHRGKVDNCQVGVFMGYVCEDEHALLDFRLYLPEEWARDEQRRRECHVPPEIGYQTRQAQCLEMLDAWRAQVPHGWVTG
;
A
#
# COMPACT_ATOMS: atom_id res chain seq x y z
N GLN A 1 5.87 -2.09 -24.77
CA GLN A 1 4.83 -3.13 -24.73
C GLN A 1 5.19 -4.24 -23.74
N VAL A 2 6.38 -4.87 -23.85
CA VAL A 2 6.82 -5.97 -22.94
C VAL A 2 6.80 -5.58 -21.45
N ILE A 3 7.25 -4.37 -21.11
CA ILE A 3 7.24 -3.89 -19.70
C ILE A 3 5.81 -3.68 -19.20
N GLN A 4 4.92 -3.16 -20.04
CA GLN A 4 3.51 -2.98 -19.69
C GLN A 4 2.79 -4.32 -19.49
N GLU A 5 3.09 -5.30 -20.31
CA GLU A 5 2.56 -6.67 -20.18
C GLU A 5 3.10 -7.35 -18.92
N PHE A 6 4.39 -7.19 -18.62
CA PHE A 6 5.00 -7.71 -17.40
C PHE A 6 4.34 -7.12 -16.15
N ILE A 7 4.22 -5.79 -16.06
CA ILE A 7 3.66 -5.12 -14.89
C ILE A 7 2.15 -5.37 -14.75
N GLY A 8 1.41 -5.39 -15.86
CA GLY A 8 -0.06 -5.38 -15.84
C GLY A 8 -0.73 -6.74 -15.93
N ILE A 9 -0.06 -7.77 -16.47
CA ILE A 9 -0.69 -9.05 -16.82
C ILE A 9 0.07 -10.25 -16.26
N ALA A 10 1.41 -10.19 -16.19
CA ALA A 10 2.19 -11.33 -15.74
C ALA A 10 1.94 -11.65 -14.24
N PRO A 11 1.79 -12.92 -13.88
CA PRO A 11 1.61 -13.33 -12.49
C PRO A 11 2.95 -13.26 -11.74
N TRP A 12 3.29 -12.09 -11.22
CA TRP A 12 4.49 -11.91 -10.40
C TRP A 12 4.15 -11.38 -9.01
N ASP A 13 4.94 -11.80 -8.03
CA ASP A 13 4.84 -11.31 -6.66
C ASP A 13 5.78 -10.11 -6.45
N HIS A 14 5.26 -9.02 -5.92
CA HIS A 14 6.03 -7.81 -5.61
C HIS A 14 6.76 -7.89 -4.27
N ARG A 15 6.38 -8.80 -3.38
CA ARG A 15 6.98 -8.91 -2.03
C ARG A 15 8.49 -9.11 -2.03
N PRO A 16 9.07 -9.99 -2.87
CA PRO A 16 10.54 -10.12 -2.96
C PRO A 16 11.25 -8.82 -3.33
N LEU A 17 10.59 -7.93 -4.09
CA LEU A 17 11.16 -6.61 -4.40
C LEU A 17 11.20 -5.71 -3.17
N ILE A 18 10.14 -5.74 -2.34
CA ILE A 18 10.09 -4.99 -1.07
C ILE A 18 11.17 -5.51 -0.10
N GLU A 19 11.34 -6.83 -0.01
CA GLU A 19 12.38 -7.47 0.82
C GLU A 19 13.81 -7.08 0.43
N VAL A 20 14.04 -6.77 -0.83
CA VAL A 20 15.32 -6.23 -1.32
C VAL A 20 15.41 -4.72 -1.13
N LEU A 21 14.32 -3.99 -1.39
CA LEU A 21 14.28 -2.53 -1.33
C LEU A 21 14.52 -2.01 0.08
N VAL A 22 13.82 -2.54 1.09
CA VAL A 22 13.86 -2.01 2.46
C VAL A 22 15.27 -2.03 3.06
N PRO A 23 16.04 -3.14 3.00
CA PRO A 23 17.43 -3.13 3.46
C PRO A 23 18.33 -2.14 2.71
N GLN A 24 18.08 -1.92 1.42
CA GLN A 24 18.86 -0.94 0.65
C GLN A 24 18.54 0.50 1.06
N VAL A 25 17.29 0.83 1.31
CA VAL A 25 16.87 2.13 1.85
C VAL A 25 17.49 2.33 3.23
N ALA A 26 17.39 1.33 4.12
CA ALA A 26 17.99 1.37 5.45
C ALA A 26 19.51 1.60 5.41
N CYS A 27 20.20 0.93 4.50
CA CYS A 27 21.66 1.06 4.34
C CYS A 27 22.09 2.43 3.78
N ARG A 28 21.31 3.00 2.86
CA ARG A 28 21.69 4.22 2.12
C ARG A 28 21.15 5.51 2.75
N LEU A 29 19.94 5.45 3.31
CA LEU A 29 19.23 6.61 3.83
C LEU A 29 18.98 6.52 5.33
N GLY A 30 19.17 5.35 5.97
CA GLY A 30 18.83 5.14 7.37
C GLY A 30 19.60 6.04 8.32
N GLN A 31 18.88 6.85 9.10
CA GLN A 31 19.41 7.76 10.11
C GLN A 31 18.64 7.58 11.43
N PRO A 32 19.32 7.78 12.60
CA PRO A 32 18.66 7.64 13.90
C PRO A 32 17.47 8.57 14.12
N ASP A 33 17.42 9.70 13.42
CA ASP A 33 16.34 10.71 13.45
C ASP A 33 15.42 10.66 12.23
N GLY A 34 15.57 9.65 11.36
CA GLY A 34 14.71 9.41 10.22
C GLY A 34 13.23 9.20 10.62
N ILE A 35 12.34 9.42 9.69
CA ILE A 35 10.89 9.36 9.90
C ILE A 35 10.28 8.26 9.05
N ILE A 36 9.55 7.35 9.69
CA ILE A 36 8.62 6.44 9.01
C ILE A 36 7.26 7.14 8.94
N ALA A 37 6.75 7.35 7.74
CA ALA A 37 5.49 8.05 7.50
C ALA A 37 4.47 7.14 6.81
N PHE A 38 3.20 7.21 7.24
CA PHE A 38 2.10 6.51 6.61
C PHE A 38 1.13 7.50 5.96
N ASP A 39 0.74 7.23 4.71
CA ASP A 39 -0.25 8.03 3.99
C ASP A 39 -1.23 7.15 3.21
N PRO A 40 -2.55 7.22 3.53
CA PRO A 40 -3.58 6.60 2.70
C PRO A 40 -3.88 7.44 1.47
N SER A 41 -3.41 7.03 0.32
CA SER A 41 -3.63 7.72 -0.96
C SER A 41 -4.71 7.09 -1.82
N SER A 42 -5.53 7.92 -2.43
CA SER A 42 -6.65 7.50 -3.28
C SER A 42 -6.26 7.46 -4.76
N LEU A 43 -6.62 6.35 -5.40
CA LEU A 43 -6.39 6.09 -6.83
C LEU A 43 -7.74 6.13 -7.56
N PRO A 44 -8.09 7.21 -8.29
CA PRO A 44 -9.34 7.29 -9.04
C PRO A 44 -9.47 6.15 -10.03
N LYS A 45 -10.65 5.54 -10.09
CA LYS A 45 -10.95 4.42 -10.99
C LYS A 45 -12.25 4.64 -11.74
N ARG A 46 -12.34 4.03 -12.91
CA ARG A 46 -13.60 3.87 -13.64
C ARG A 46 -14.11 2.43 -13.49
N GLY A 47 -15.42 2.26 -13.44
CA GLY A 47 -16.03 0.94 -13.30
C GLY A 47 -16.00 0.40 -11.87
N THR A 48 -16.35 -0.88 -11.72
CA THR A 48 -16.65 -1.51 -10.43
C THR A 48 -15.82 -2.76 -10.13
N HIS A 49 -14.96 -3.19 -11.04
CA HIS A 49 -14.23 -4.47 -10.94
C HIS A 49 -12.80 -4.33 -10.36
N SER A 50 -12.23 -3.13 -10.25
CA SER A 50 -10.94 -2.98 -9.58
C SER A 50 -11.08 -3.29 -8.09
N VAL A 51 -10.29 -4.23 -7.57
CA VAL A 51 -10.37 -4.68 -6.17
C VAL A 51 -10.31 -3.49 -5.20
N GLY A 52 -11.24 -3.43 -4.25
CA GLY A 52 -11.33 -2.35 -3.26
C GLY A 52 -11.97 -1.04 -3.77
N VAL A 53 -12.39 -0.97 -5.04
CA VAL A 53 -13.02 0.23 -5.58
C VAL A 53 -14.40 0.47 -4.97
N LYS A 54 -14.66 1.70 -4.54
CA LYS A 54 -15.97 2.18 -4.09
C LYS A 54 -16.07 3.70 -4.18
N ARG A 55 -17.29 4.23 -4.02
CA ARG A 55 -17.50 5.66 -3.80
C ARG A 55 -17.10 6.02 -2.36
N GLN A 56 -15.98 6.71 -2.23
CA GLN A 56 -15.43 7.15 -0.95
C GLN A 56 -14.68 8.47 -1.13
N TRP A 57 -14.21 9.06 -0.05
CA TRP A 57 -13.40 10.28 -0.15
C TRP A 57 -12.14 10.01 -0.98
N CYS A 58 -12.00 10.77 -2.05
CA CYS A 58 -10.87 10.72 -2.96
C CYS A 58 -10.02 11.98 -2.77
N GLY A 59 -8.98 11.92 -1.93
CA GLY A 59 -8.13 13.07 -1.61
C GLY A 59 -7.50 13.71 -2.85
N HIS A 60 -7.10 12.90 -3.83
CA HIS A 60 -6.57 13.38 -5.10
C HIS A 60 -7.56 14.30 -5.88
N ARG A 61 -8.87 14.10 -5.69
CA ARG A 61 -9.92 14.90 -6.34
C ARG A 61 -10.64 15.87 -5.39
N GLY A 62 -10.35 15.83 -4.10
CA GLY A 62 -10.99 16.67 -3.09
C GLY A 62 -12.50 16.47 -2.94
N LYS A 63 -13.01 15.28 -3.28
CA LYS A 63 -14.45 14.95 -3.23
C LYS A 63 -14.70 13.47 -3.08
N VAL A 64 -15.94 13.08 -2.78
CA VAL A 64 -16.37 11.67 -2.87
C VAL A 64 -16.43 11.26 -4.34
N ASP A 65 -15.61 10.28 -4.70
CA ASP A 65 -15.53 9.75 -6.07
C ASP A 65 -15.25 8.24 -6.03
N ASN A 66 -15.33 7.61 -7.20
CA ASN A 66 -15.03 6.19 -7.35
C ASN A 66 -13.50 5.99 -7.34
N CYS A 67 -12.98 5.38 -6.29
CA CYS A 67 -11.53 5.19 -6.13
C CYS A 67 -11.19 3.93 -5.33
N GLN A 68 -9.97 3.43 -5.53
CA GLN A 68 -9.28 2.54 -4.60
C GLN A 68 -8.50 3.38 -3.60
N VAL A 69 -8.12 2.80 -2.46
CA VAL A 69 -7.20 3.42 -1.50
C VAL A 69 -6.02 2.49 -1.27
N GLY A 70 -4.82 3.00 -1.47
CA GLY A 70 -3.59 2.37 -1.04
C GLY A 70 -3.11 3.01 0.27
N VAL A 71 -2.65 2.20 1.21
CA VAL A 71 -1.95 2.65 2.42
C VAL A 71 -0.47 2.48 2.15
N PHE A 72 0.28 3.56 2.17
CA PHE A 72 1.70 3.59 1.84
C PHE A 72 2.54 3.85 3.09
N MET A 73 3.66 3.14 3.19
CA MET A 73 4.70 3.35 4.19
C MET A 73 5.90 3.96 3.49
N GLY A 74 6.25 5.18 3.85
CA GLY A 74 7.40 5.91 3.34
C GLY A 74 8.48 6.09 4.40
N TYR A 75 9.68 6.42 3.96
CA TYR A 75 10.80 6.85 4.78
C TYR A 75 11.27 8.23 4.34
N VAL A 76 11.53 9.10 5.29
CA VAL A 76 12.03 10.46 5.05
C VAL A 76 13.23 10.70 5.94
N CYS A 77 14.28 11.23 5.37
CA CYS A 77 15.49 11.64 6.07
C CYS A 77 16.12 12.84 5.37
N GLU A 78 16.29 13.95 6.07
CA GLU A 78 16.77 15.21 5.48
C GLU A 78 15.93 15.60 4.24
N ASP A 79 16.57 15.73 3.08
CA ASP A 79 15.91 16.07 1.80
C ASP A 79 15.54 14.83 0.96
N GLU A 80 15.83 13.62 1.46
CA GLU A 80 15.60 12.36 0.75
C GLU A 80 14.36 11.62 1.25
N HIS A 81 13.74 10.89 0.35
CA HIS A 81 12.60 10.05 0.71
C HIS A 81 12.54 8.79 -0.16
N ALA A 82 11.94 7.75 0.40
CA ALA A 82 11.72 6.48 -0.31
C ALA A 82 10.40 5.83 0.10
N LEU A 83 9.77 5.12 -0.84
CA LEU A 83 8.68 4.20 -0.51
C LEU A 83 9.29 2.92 0.07
N LEU A 84 8.75 2.45 1.20
CA LEU A 84 9.17 1.19 1.82
C LEU A 84 8.21 0.04 1.49
N ASP A 85 6.92 0.24 1.74
CA ASP A 85 5.91 -0.81 1.58
C ASP A 85 4.54 -0.20 1.27
N PHE A 86 3.58 -1.02 0.87
CA PHE A 86 2.21 -0.58 0.65
C PHE A 86 1.21 -1.72 0.83
N ARG A 87 -0.05 -1.36 1.11
CA ARG A 87 -1.18 -2.28 1.15
C ARG A 87 -2.36 -1.68 0.38
N LEU A 88 -3.07 -2.53 -0.35
CA LEU A 88 -4.37 -2.13 -0.90
C LEU A 88 -5.44 -2.28 0.18
N TYR A 89 -6.15 -1.19 0.47
CA TYR A 89 -7.26 -1.24 1.41
C TYR A 89 -8.46 -1.94 0.78
N LEU A 90 -8.92 -3.02 1.43
CA LEU A 90 -10.13 -3.73 1.05
C LEU A 90 -11.28 -3.26 1.95
N PRO A 91 -12.26 -2.48 1.45
CA PRO A 91 -13.42 -2.07 2.24
C PRO A 91 -14.22 -3.25 2.77
N GLU A 92 -14.87 -3.10 3.92
CA GLU A 92 -15.62 -4.17 4.58
C GLU A 92 -16.71 -4.79 3.68
N GLU A 93 -17.39 -3.96 2.87
CA GLU A 93 -18.38 -4.41 1.90
C GLU A 93 -17.77 -5.34 0.82
N TRP A 94 -16.53 -5.10 0.41
CA TRP A 94 -15.79 -5.98 -0.48
C TRP A 94 -15.40 -7.29 0.20
N ALA A 95 -14.98 -7.22 1.45
CA ALA A 95 -14.57 -8.40 2.20
C ALA A 95 -15.71 -9.38 2.43
N ARG A 96 -16.96 -8.85 2.53
CA ARG A 96 -18.19 -9.64 2.72
C ARG A 96 -18.82 -10.14 1.42
N ASP A 97 -18.47 -9.60 0.27
CA ASP A 97 -19.03 -9.96 -1.03
C ASP A 97 -18.23 -11.10 -1.68
N GLU A 98 -18.57 -12.34 -1.32
CA GLU A 98 -17.89 -13.54 -1.81
C GLU A 98 -17.96 -13.68 -3.34
N GLN A 99 -19.08 -13.30 -3.96
CA GLN A 99 -19.22 -13.40 -5.41
C GLN A 99 -18.24 -12.44 -6.09
N ARG A 100 -18.24 -11.18 -5.68
CA ARG A 100 -17.37 -10.14 -6.22
C ARG A 100 -15.89 -10.47 -5.99
N ARG A 101 -15.55 -11.03 -4.81
CA ARG A 101 -14.18 -11.51 -4.51
C ARG A 101 -13.73 -12.59 -5.49
N ARG A 102 -14.58 -13.58 -5.77
CA ARG A 102 -14.27 -14.64 -6.75
C ARG A 102 -14.10 -14.07 -8.16
N GLU A 103 -15.03 -13.22 -8.61
CA GLU A 103 -14.97 -12.58 -9.94
C GLU A 103 -13.74 -11.71 -10.14
N CYS A 104 -13.26 -11.06 -9.09
CA CYS A 104 -12.09 -10.20 -9.12
C CYS A 104 -10.80 -10.87 -8.61
N HIS A 105 -10.81 -12.19 -8.43
CA HIS A 105 -9.65 -13.00 -8.01
C HIS A 105 -8.99 -12.52 -6.72
N VAL A 106 -9.78 -12.04 -5.74
CA VAL A 106 -9.26 -11.67 -4.42
C VAL A 106 -8.86 -12.94 -3.67
N PRO A 107 -7.60 -13.07 -3.23
CA PRO A 107 -7.14 -14.24 -2.49
C PRO A 107 -7.99 -14.49 -1.22
N PRO A 108 -8.28 -15.74 -0.87
CA PRO A 108 -9.16 -16.06 0.26
C PRO A 108 -8.63 -15.56 1.61
N GLU A 109 -7.32 -15.51 1.78
CA GLU A 109 -6.63 -15.03 2.98
C GLU A 109 -6.72 -13.53 3.18
N ILE A 110 -7.02 -12.75 2.12
CA ILE A 110 -7.16 -11.30 2.22
C ILE A 110 -8.55 -10.96 2.77
N GLY A 111 -8.60 -10.48 4.01
CA GLY A 111 -9.81 -10.05 4.70
C GLY A 111 -9.89 -8.54 4.88
N TYR A 112 -10.93 -8.11 5.57
CA TYR A 112 -11.06 -6.72 6.01
C TYR A 112 -10.05 -6.42 7.12
N GLN A 113 -9.33 -5.32 6.95
CA GLN A 113 -8.50 -4.70 7.97
C GLN A 113 -8.71 -3.20 7.94
N THR A 114 -8.64 -2.56 9.12
CA THR A 114 -8.60 -1.10 9.16
C THR A 114 -7.28 -0.59 8.56
N ARG A 115 -7.26 0.64 8.09
CA ARG A 115 -6.03 1.27 7.56
C ARG A 115 -4.94 1.32 8.64
N GLN A 116 -5.33 1.60 9.89
CA GLN A 116 -4.42 1.61 11.03
C GLN A 116 -3.81 0.22 11.30
N ALA A 117 -4.60 -0.86 11.19
CA ALA A 117 -4.07 -2.21 11.32
C ALA A 117 -3.05 -2.52 10.21
N GLN A 118 -3.32 -2.10 8.96
CA GLN A 118 -2.36 -2.23 7.86
C GLN A 118 -1.07 -1.44 8.10
N CYS A 119 -1.16 -0.22 8.67
CA CYS A 119 0.03 0.56 9.05
C CYS A 119 0.86 -0.17 10.11
N LEU A 120 0.21 -0.72 11.14
CA LEU A 120 0.89 -1.45 12.21
C LEU A 120 1.56 -2.73 11.70
N GLU A 121 0.92 -3.48 10.82
CA GLU A 121 1.54 -4.66 10.19
C GLU A 121 2.80 -4.30 9.38
N MET A 122 2.74 -3.25 8.58
CA MET A 122 3.90 -2.79 7.82
C MET A 122 5.02 -2.31 8.76
N LEU A 123 4.66 -1.57 9.81
CA LEU A 123 5.62 -1.10 10.82
C LEU A 123 6.29 -2.29 11.51
N ASP A 124 5.53 -3.27 11.98
CA ASP A 124 6.07 -4.45 12.65
C ASP A 124 6.98 -5.28 11.74
N ALA A 125 6.67 -5.34 10.43
CA ALA A 125 7.52 -6.05 9.47
C ALA A 125 8.90 -5.39 9.29
N TRP A 126 8.99 -4.06 9.34
CA TRP A 126 10.19 -3.35 8.86
C TRP A 126 10.91 -2.47 9.90
N ARG A 127 10.26 -2.08 11.01
CA ARG A 127 10.84 -1.16 12.01
C ARG A 127 12.20 -1.60 12.57
N ALA A 128 12.43 -2.89 12.68
CA ALA A 128 13.70 -3.42 13.21
C ALA A 128 14.87 -3.29 12.21
N GLN A 129 14.57 -3.11 10.92
CA GLN A 129 15.57 -3.02 9.86
C GLN A 129 15.87 -1.58 9.43
N VAL A 130 14.93 -0.66 9.64
CA VAL A 130 15.02 0.72 9.18
C VAL A 130 15.31 1.63 10.38
N PRO A 131 16.53 2.23 10.48
CA PRO A 131 16.84 3.21 11.52
C PRO A 131 15.88 4.41 11.43
N HIS A 132 15.24 4.75 12.55
CA HIS A 132 14.30 5.88 12.63
C HIS A 132 14.16 6.40 14.06
N GLY A 133 13.84 7.66 14.20
CA GLY A 133 13.52 8.30 15.47
C GLY A 133 12.02 8.55 15.65
N TRP A 134 11.28 8.63 14.53
CA TRP A 134 9.87 9.03 14.53
C TRP A 134 9.02 8.15 13.63
N VAL A 135 7.75 8.01 14.03
CA VAL A 135 6.69 7.38 13.24
C VAL A 135 5.50 8.33 13.23
N THR A 136 4.92 8.58 12.05
CA THR A 136 3.76 9.47 11.86
C THR A 136 2.79 8.92 10.81
N GLY A 137 1.52 9.38 10.84
CA GLY A 137 0.49 9.01 9.88
C GLY A 137 -0.91 9.40 10.32
#